data_ed57e8b9c51bc2e56c13baa89a554c05
#
_entry.id   ed57e8b9c51bc2e56c13baa89a554c05
#
_cell.length_a   1.000
_cell.length_b   1.000
_cell.length_c   1.000
_cell.angle_alpha   90.00
_cell.angle_beta   90.00
_cell.angle_gamma   90.00
#
_symmetry.space_group_name_H-M   'P 1'
#
loop_
_entity.id
_entity.type
_entity.pdbx_description
1 polymer ?
#
loop_
_entity_poly.entity_id
_entity_poly.type
_entity_poly.pdbx_seq_one_letter_code
_entity_poly.pdbx_strand_id
1 'polypeptide(L)'
;GAKKNVMLFSPEQTPNMYHVPYSFSALNTIDFENPDYEKYPALAKLKGLKAELNHGDVLYMPPGWWHYVTYDDISYSMAMRAFPRKIGNLSKMLKNIVWTRTIEGIMRKLLGQKWNDRNEKIAVLKVHSQKDM
;
A
#
# COMPACT_ATOMS: atom_id res chain seq x y z
N GLY A 1 27.95 -1.63 1.98
CA GLY A 1 26.93 -0.66 1.52
C GLY A 1 25.56 -1.01 2.04
N ALA A 2 24.78 -0.01 2.33
CA ALA A 2 23.41 -0.17 2.84
C ALA A 2 22.58 -1.01 1.89
N LYS A 3 21.94 -2.05 2.39
CA LYS A 3 20.98 -2.87 1.66
C LYS A 3 19.57 -2.34 1.85
N LYS A 4 18.80 -2.41 0.79
CA LYS A 4 17.39 -2.05 0.78
C LYS A 4 16.57 -3.26 0.39
N ASN A 5 15.67 -3.67 1.28
CA ASN A 5 14.75 -4.76 1.01
C ASN A 5 13.42 -4.20 0.51
N VAL A 6 12.91 -4.74 -0.57
CA VAL A 6 11.62 -4.36 -1.14
C VAL A 6 10.76 -5.59 -1.29
N MET A 7 9.59 -5.57 -0.65
CA MET A 7 8.56 -6.58 -0.86
C MET A 7 7.51 -6.03 -1.82
N LEU A 8 7.18 -6.80 -2.84
CA LEU A 8 6.24 -6.43 -3.89
C LEU A 8 5.05 -7.40 -3.90
N PHE A 9 3.85 -6.85 -3.99
CA PHE A 9 2.63 -7.65 -4.13
C PHE A 9 1.84 -7.15 -5.33
N SER A 10 1.32 -8.10 -6.13
CA SER A 10 0.50 -7.75 -7.28
C SER A 10 -0.82 -7.07 -6.87
N PRO A 11 -1.46 -6.28 -7.74
CA PRO A 11 -2.76 -5.67 -7.45
C PRO A 11 -3.87 -6.66 -7.09
N GLU A 12 -3.76 -7.91 -7.56
CA GLU A 12 -4.68 -8.99 -7.24
C GLU A 12 -4.68 -9.38 -5.76
N GLN A 13 -3.60 -9.08 -5.04
CA GLN A 13 -3.46 -9.30 -3.61
C GLN A 13 -4.21 -8.27 -2.75
N THR A 14 -4.70 -7.18 -3.36
CA THR A 14 -5.38 -6.07 -2.66
C THR A 14 -6.48 -6.52 -1.68
N PRO A 15 -7.31 -7.53 -1.98
CA PRO A 15 -8.32 -8.01 -1.03
C PRO A 15 -7.76 -8.49 0.31
N ASN A 16 -6.52 -8.97 0.34
CA ASN A 16 -5.84 -9.49 1.53
C ASN A 16 -4.86 -8.49 2.18
N MET A 17 -4.72 -7.29 1.61
CA MET A 17 -3.73 -6.29 2.03
C MET A 17 -4.19 -5.36 3.16
N TYR A 18 -5.40 -5.54 3.69
CA TYR A 18 -5.97 -4.62 4.70
C TYR A 18 -5.89 -3.14 4.26
N HIS A 19 -6.29 -2.89 3.02
CA HIS A 19 -6.26 -1.57 2.41
C HIS A 19 -7.19 -0.60 3.13
N VAL A 20 -6.63 0.52 3.58
CA VAL A 20 -7.39 1.57 4.27
C VAL A 20 -8.22 2.36 3.25
N PRO A 21 -9.55 2.48 3.43
CA PRO A 21 -10.40 3.27 2.54
C PRO A 21 -9.90 4.71 2.39
N TYR A 22 -10.00 5.25 1.19
CA TYR A 22 -9.55 6.60 0.85
C TYR A 22 -8.04 6.85 1.05
N SER A 23 -7.27 5.80 1.17
CA SER A 23 -5.80 5.85 1.29
C SER A 23 -5.16 5.01 0.17
N PHE A 24 -3.87 5.23 -0.05
CA PHE A 24 -3.05 4.40 -0.95
C PHE A 24 -2.19 3.41 -0.17
N SER A 25 -2.48 3.19 1.10
CA SER A 25 -1.71 2.33 1.98
C SER A 25 -2.56 1.24 2.64
N ALA A 26 -1.89 0.19 3.07
CA ALA A 26 -2.41 -0.79 4.01
C ALA A 26 -2.37 -0.21 5.44
N LEU A 27 -2.86 -0.97 6.43
CA LEU A 27 -2.76 -0.58 7.84
C LEU A 27 -1.30 -0.38 8.25
N ASN A 28 -1.02 0.74 8.92
CA ASN A 28 0.33 1.08 9.40
C ASN A 28 0.85 0.13 10.48
N THR A 29 -0.06 -0.60 11.14
CA THR A 29 0.26 -1.54 12.22
C THR A 29 0.74 -2.89 11.71
N ILE A 30 0.73 -3.13 10.40
CA ILE A 30 1.18 -4.38 9.79
C ILE A 30 2.67 -4.29 9.48
N ASP A 31 3.44 -5.22 10.06
CA ASP A 31 4.81 -5.50 9.65
C ASP A 31 4.80 -6.65 8.65
N PHE A 32 5.14 -6.38 7.39
CA PHE A 32 5.16 -7.40 6.34
C PHE A 32 6.39 -8.31 6.39
N GLU A 33 7.41 -7.95 7.15
CA GLU A 33 8.57 -8.84 7.36
C GLU A 33 8.30 -9.86 8.47
N ASN A 34 7.56 -9.45 9.52
CA ASN A 34 7.17 -10.30 10.64
C ASN A 34 5.66 -10.19 10.89
N PRO A 35 4.84 -10.74 9.99
CA PRO A 35 3.39 -10.54 10.05
C PRO A 35 2.76 -11.28 11.23
N ASP A 36 1.89 -10.59 11.95
CA ASP A 36 1.05 -11.15 12.98
C ASP A 36 -0.18 -11.84 12.35
N TYR A 37 -0.05 -13.13 12.10
CA TYR A 37 -1.11 -13.93 11.47
C TYR A 37 -2.31 -14.20 12.38
N GLU A 38 -2.18 -14.07 13.69
CA GLU A 38 -3.30 -14.20 14.62
C GLU A 38 -4.22 -12.98 14.49
N LYS A 39 -3.62 -11.79 14.45
CA LYS A 39 -4.34 -10.53 14.30
C LYS A 39 -4.80 -10.28 12.86
N TYR A 40 -3.97 -10.67 11.88
CA TYR A 40 -4.20 -10.42 10.46
C TYR A 40 -4.09 -11.71 9.64
N PRO A 41 -5.04 -12.64 9.78
CA PRO A 41 -4.96 -13.97 9.17
C PRO A 41 -4.95 -13.96 7.63
N ALA A 42 -5.48 -12.92 6.99
CA ALA A 42 -5.46 -12.83 5.53
C ALA A 42 -4.04 -12.62 4.96
N LEU A 43 -3.10 -12.13 5.76
CA LEU A 43 -1.70 -11.99 5.34
C LEU A 43 -1.05 -13.32 4.98
N ALA A 44 -1.51 -14.44 5.58
CA ALA A 44 -1.03 -15.77 5.24
C ALA A 44 -1.34 -16.19 3.80
N LYS A 45 -2.31 -15.55 3.16
CA LYS A 45 -2.68 -15.79 1.75
C LYS A 45 -1.88 -14.94 0.76
N LEU A 46 -1.12 -13.96 1.24
CA LEU A 46 -0.34 -13.07 0.38
C LEU A 46 0.80 -13.84 -0.28
N LYS A 47 0.94 -13.59 -1.57
CA LYS A 47 2.08 -14.04 -2.37
C LYS A 47 2.82 -12.82 -2.87
N GLY A 48 4.01 -12.61 -2.36
CA GLY A 48 4.85 -11.46 -2.70
C GLY A 48 6.19 -11.88 -3.26
N LEU A 49 6.87 -10.92 -3.86
CA LEU A 49 8.25 -11.02 -4.31
C LEU A 49 9.12 -10.20 -3.38
N LYS A 50 10.23 -10.75 -2.92
CA LYS A 50 11.24 -10.02 -2.15
C LYS A 50 12.43 -9.72 -3.07
N ALA A 51 12.82 -8.45 -3.14
CA ALA A 51 14.01 -8.01 -3.83
C ALA A 51 14.97 -7.34 -2.85
N GLU A 52 16.22 -7.74 -2.86
CA GLU A 52 17.31 -7.07 -2.16
C GLU A 52 18.05 -6.17 -3.16
N LEU A 53 18.10 -4.88 -2.87
CA LEU A 53 18.77 -3.90 -3.71
C LEU A 53 20.09 -3.47 -3.08
N ASN A 54 21.15 -3.59 -3.86
CA ASN A 54 22.47 -3.08 -3.54
C ASN A 54 22.74 -1.75 -4.23
N HIS A 55 23.86 -1.14 -3.95
CA HIS A 55 24.28 0.08 -4.62
C HIS A 55 24.38 -0.12 -6.14
N GLY A 56 23.69 0.72 -6.90
CA GLY A 56 23.64 0.66 -8.37
C GLY A 56 22.50 -0.17 -8.95
N ASP A 57 21.77 -0.92 -8.12
CA ASP A 57 20.64 -1.71 -8.61
C ASP A 57 19.43 -0.82 -8.97
N VAL A 58 18.69 -1.25 -9.97
CA VAL A 58 17.47 -0.60 -10.44
C VAL A 58 16.31 -1.60 -10.36
N LEU A 59 15.25 -1.22 -9.66
CA LEU A 59 14.03 -2.01 -9.58
C LEU A 59 12.90 -1.35 -10.38
N TYR A 60 12.37 -2.08 -11.35
CA TYR A 60 11.15 -1.68 -12.03
C TYR A 60 9.93 -2.21 -11.28
N MET A 61 9.04 -1.31 -10.90
CA MET A 61 7.76 -1.65 -10.28
C MET A 61 6.61 -1.35 -11.25
N PRO A 62 5.83 -2.37 -11.66
CA PRO A 62 4.67 -2.13 -12.51
C PRO A 62 3.62 -1.23 -11.83
N PRO A 63 2.78 -0.51 -12.59
CA PRO A 63 1.72 0.31 -12.04
C PRO A 63 0.75 -0.51 -11.18
N GLY A 64 0.33 0.07 -10.05
CA GLY A 64 -0.65 -0.55 -9.16
C GLY A 64 -0.13 -1.64 -8.22
N TRP A 65 1.16 -1.96 -8.30
CA TRP A 65 1.78 -2.91 -7.37
C TRP A 65 1.95 -2.30 -5.98
N TRP A 66 1.66 -3.10 -4.97
CA TRP A 66 1.96 -2.78 -3.58
C TRP A 66 3.45 -2.97 -3.33
N HIS A 67 4.03 -2.07 -2.57
CA HIS A 67 5.43 -2.17 -2.18
C HIS A 67 5.61 -1.80 -0.72
N TYR A 68 6.42 -2.58 -0.04
CA TYR A 68 6.85 -2.37 1.33
C TYR A 68 8.37 -2.35 1.35
N VAL A 69 8.95 -1.34 1.95
CA VAL A 69 10.40 -1.09 1.88
C VAL A 69 10.98 -1.02 3.27
N THR A 70 12.02 -1.79 3.51
CA THR A 70 12.85 -1.70 4.72
C THR A 70 14.30 -1.39 4.35
N TYR A 71 14.96 -0.70 5.24
CA TYR A 71 16.34 -0.29 5.10
C TYR A 71 17.15 -0.86 6.25
N ASP A 72 18.25 -1.54 5.94
CA ASP A 72 19.14 -2.09 6.96
C ASP A 72 20.05 -1.00 7.53
N ASP A 73 20.26 0.09 6.77
CA ASP A 73 21.14 1.21 7.16
C ASP A 73 20.71 2.48 6.40
N ILE A 74 21.34 3.61 6.73
CA ILE A 74 21.10 4.88 6.05
C ILE A 74 21.48 4.76 4.57
N SER A 75 20.52 4.97 3.69
CA SER A 75 20.72 4.89 2.24
C SER A 75 19.95 5.95 1.48
N TYR A 76 20.46 6.29 0.30
CA TYR A 76 19.78 7.17 -0.66
C TYR A 76 19.18 6.33 -1.78
N SER A 77 17.94 6.64 -2.16
CA SER A 77 17.31 6.05 -3.33
C SER A 77 16.57 7.10 -4.13
N MET A 78 16.65 6.99 -5.45
CA MET A 78 15.90 7.85 -6.36
C MET A 78 14.74 7.04 -6.95
N ALA A 79 13.52 7.59 -6.89
CA ALA A 79 12.36 7.00 -7.52
C ALA A 79 11.94 7.86 -8.72
N MET A 80 11.97 7.27 -9.91
CA MET A 80 11.41 7.89 -11.11
C MET A 80 10.00 7.34 -11.35
N ARG A 81 9.02 8.24 -11.52
CA ARG A 81 7.63 7.85 -11.79
C ARG A 81 7.27 8.20 -13.21
N ALA A 82 6.85 7.18 -13.97
CA ALA A 82 6.30 7.38 -15.31
C ALA A 82 4.78 7.57 -15.23
N PHE A 83 4.29 8.57 -15.94
CA PHE A 83 2.84 8.79 -16.08
C PHE A 83 2.31 8.08 -17.33
N PRO A 84 1.08 7.56 -17.31
CA PRO A 84 0.48 6.94 -18.47
C PRO A 84 0.33 7.96 -19.61
N ARG A 85 0.79 7.60 -20.81
CA ARG A 85 0.72 8.46 -22.00
C ARG A 85 -0.70 8.59 -22.58
N LYS A 86 -1.59 7.65 -22.27
CA LYS A 86 -2.97 7.68 -22.76
C LYS A 86 -3.78 8.67 -21.92
N ILE A 87 -4.33 9.70 -22.57
CA ILE A 87 -5.11 10.79 -21.92
C ILE A 87 -6.26 10.26 -21.07
N GLY A 88 -6.97 9.22 -21.55
CA GLY A 88 -8.05 8.59 -20.78
C GLY A 88 -7.61 7.96 -19.46
N ASN A 89 -6.44 7.35 -19.42
CA ASN A 89 -5.88 6.78 -18.20
C ASN A 89 -5.34 7.86 -17.25
N LEU A 90 -4.77 8.91 -17.82
CA LEU A 90 -4.30 10.06 -17.07
C LEU A 90 -5.47 10.80 -16.38
N SER A 91 -6.57 11.01 -17.09
CA SER A 91 -7.77 11.66 -16.52
C SER A 91 -8.41 10.83 -15.41
N LYS A 92 -8.49 9.51 -15.56
CA LYS A 92 -8.97 8.61 -14.50
C LYS A 92 -8.06 8.65 -13.27
N MET A 93 -6.75 8.63 -13.49
CA MET A 93 -5.76 8.72 -12.42
C MET A 93 -5.89 10.05 -11.67
N LEU A 94 -5.96 11.17 -12.37
CA LEU A 94 -6.11 12.51 -11.77
C LEU A 94 -7.43 12.64 -11.01
N LYS A 95 -8.55 12.19 -11.59
CA LYS A 95 -9.85 12.18 -10.89
C LYS A 95 -9.79 11.39 -9.59
N ASN A 96 -9.22 10.18 -9.63
CA ASN A 96 -9.08 9.34 -8.43
C ASN A 96 -8.21 10.00 -7.37
N ILE A 97 -7.07 10.58 -7.76
CA ILE A 97 -6.17 11.26 -6.83
C ILE A 97 -6.84 12.48 -6.21
N VAL A 98 -7.44 13.36 -7.05
CA VAL A 98 -8.11 14.58 -6.58
C VAL A 98 -9.29 14.22 -5.67
N TRP A 99 -10.14 13.28 -6.10
CA TRP A 99 -11.31 12.85 -5.34
C TRP A 99 -10.90 12.25 -3.98
N THR A 100 -9.97 11.30 -3.99
CA THR A 100 -9.50 10.63 -2.77
C THR A 100 -8.87 11.63 -1.80
N ARG A 101 -7.99 12.50 -2.29
CA ARG A 101 -7.34 13.51 -1.44
C ARG A 101 -8.28 14.57 -0.91
N THR A 102 -9.24 15.00 -1.73
CA THR A 102 -10.23 16.01 -1.32
C THR A 102 -11.13 15.46 -0.24
N ILE A 103 -11.69 14.26 -0.43
CA ILE A 103 -12.53 13.61 0.58
C ILE A 103 -11.74 13.36 1.86
N GLU A 104 -10.57 12.76 1.75
CA GLU A 104 -9.72 12.50 2.92
C GLU A 104 -9.40 13.80 3.67
N GLY A 105 -9.02 14.86 2.95
CA GLY A 105 -8.69 16.15 3.55
C GLY A 105 -9.87 16.80 4.27
N ILE A 106 -11.07 16.77 3.68
CA ILE A 106 -12.29 17.32 4.29
C ILE A 106 -12.68 16.49 5.52
N MET A 107 -12.74 15.17 5.38
CA MET A 107 -13.18 14.29 6.45
C MET A 107 -12.20 14.27 7.62
N ARG A 108 -10.89 14.37 7.33
CA ARG A 108 -9.87 14.51 8.37
C ARG A 108 -10.00 15.83 9.14
N LYS A 109 -10.33 16.94 8.47
CA LYS A 109 -10.59 18.23 9.13
C LYS A 109 -11.83 18.20 10.00
N LEU A 110 -12.89 17.52 9.57
CA LEU A 110 -14.18 17.46 10.26
C LEU A 110 -14.18 16.46 11.43
N LEU A 111 -13.62 15.28 11.25
CA LEU A 111 -13.71 14.16 12.17
C LEU A 111 -12.37 13.80 12.86
N GLY A 112 -11.26 14.38 12.42
CA GLY A 112 -9.94 14.16 13.00
C GLY A 112 -9.56 12.68 13.09
N GLN A 113 -9.06 12.27 14.26
CA GLN A 113 -8.61 10.90 14.52
C GLN A 113 -9.74 9.86 14.39
N LYS A 114 -10.98 10.23 14.71
CA LYS A 114 -12.14 9.33 14.59
C LYS A 114 -12.36 8.84 13.17
N TRP A 115 -12.00 9.64 12.17
CA TRP A 115 -12.04 9.25 10.76
C TRP A 115 -11.03 8.15 10.44
N ASN A 116 -9.80 8.29 10.93
CA ASN A 116 -8.76 7.30 10.75
C ASN A 116 -9.13 5.98 11.42
N ASP A 117 -9.55 6.02 12.69
CA ASP A 117 -9.95 4.84 13.47
C ASP A 117 -11.11 4.08 12.81
N ARG A 118 -12.07 4.82 12.24
CA ARG A 118 -13.17 4.24 11.48
C ARG A 118 -12.69 3.52 10.23
N ASN A 119 -11.81 4.16 9.45
CA ASN A 119 -11.29 3.59 8.21
C ASN A 119 -10.42 2.35 8.47
N GLU A 120 -9.64 2.35 9.53
CA GLU A 120 -8.86 1.19 9.97
C GLU A 120 -9.78 0.01 10.34
N LYS A 121 -10.84 0.27 11.11
CA LYS A 121 -11.85 -0.76 11.43
C LYS A 121 -12.52 -1.32 10.17
N ILE A 122 -12.87 -0.45 9.22
CA ILE A 122 -13.47 -0.88 7.94
C ILE A 122 -12.49 -1.76 7.16
N ALA A 123 -11.19 -1.41 7.14
CA ALA A 123 -10.17 -2.21 6.47
C ALA A 123 -10.10 -3.64 7.03
N VAL A 124 -10.13 -3.79 8.34
CA VAL A 124 -10.14 -5.11 9.00
C VAL A 124 -11.43 -5.88 8.72
N LEU A 125 -12.58 -5.24 8.91
CA LEU A 125 -13.89 -5.87 8.70
C LEU A 125 -14.08 -6.34 7.27
N LYS A 126 -13.67 -5.54 6.29
CA LYS A 126 -13.79 -5.87 4.87
C LYS A 126 -13.00 -7.12 4.50
N VAL A 127 -11.81 -7.29 5.05
CA VAL A 127 -10.99 -8.47 4.79
C VAL A 127 -11.56 -9.70 5.49
N HIS A 128 -12.05 -9.55 6.72
CA HIS A 128 -12.62 -10.67 7.46
C HIS A 128 -13.96 -11.15 6.90
N SER A 129 -14.81 -10.23 6.40
CA SER A 129 -16.10 -10.60 5.78
C SER A 129 -15.94 -11.38 4.46
N GLN A 130 -14.81 -11.26 3.78
CA GLN A 130 -14.51 -12.07 2.58
C GLN A 130 -14.13 -13.51 2.91
N LYS A 131 -13.93 -13.83 4.19
CA LYS A 131 -13.59 -15.18 4.64
C LYS A 131 -14.81 -16.07 4.78
N ASP A 132 -15.99 -15.47 4.90
CA ASP A 132 -17.27 -16.17 5.13
C ASP A 132 -18.07 -16.41 3.84
N MET A 133 -17.52 -16.02 2.68
CA MET A 133 -18.02 -16.35 1.35
C MET A 133 -17.07 -17.35 0.64
#